data_ad9441391fc0948dba3cc9e38606d5b4
#
_entry.id   ad9441391fc0948dba3cc9e38606d5b4
#
_cell.length_a   1.000
_cell.length_b   1.000
_cell.length_c   1.000
_cell.angle_alpha   90.00
_cell.angle_beta   90.00
_cell.angle_gamma   90.00
#
_symmetry.space_group_name_H-M   'P 1'
#
loop_
_entity.id
_entity.type
_entity.pdbx_description
1 polymer ?
#
loop_
_entity_poly.entity_id
_entity_poly.type
_entity_poly.pdbx_seq_one_letter_code
_entity_poly.pdbx_strand_id
1 'polypeptide(L)'
;MRFDELLTRSDGPAIVEELAALRRPARYVLEGIHQESRQKFWQFRVDIDEAAQTWTLVRQRGKPVSYRDGVLHEPDDGPDEISFARSMASSPVVRMAVPELMVRWGRGPESFHPILVQHIGEHSILVTFEHRGNPATRATLVIDERDGIARRLSEYGEDTIITSVRTAEPDEVLPRARFVEPTDWIRPQY
;
A
#
# COMPACT_ATOMS: atom_id res chain seq x y z
N MET A 1 -3.66 14.89 -13.64
CA MET A 1 -2.84 15.41 -12.48
C MET A 1 -2.00 16.59 -12.93
N ARG A 2 -1.76 17.55 -12.04
CA ARG A 2 -0.80 18.63 -12.29
C ARG A 2 0.59 18.12 -11.88
N PHE A 3 1.45 17.91 -12.87
CA PHE A 3 2.81 17.45 -12.65
C PHE A 3 3.78 18.61 -12.52
N ASP A 4 4.81 18.43 -11.70
CA ASP A 4 5.92 19.36 -11.47
C ASP A 4 5.48 20.75 -10.96
N GLU A 5 4.28 20.83 -10.38
CA GLU A 5 3.76 22.02 -9.73
C GLU A 5 3.66 21.81 -8.22
N LEU A 6 3.87 22.88 -7.46
CA LEU A 6 3.60 22.88 -6.03
C LEU A 6 2.09 22.80 -5.78
N LEU A 7 1.70 21.88 -4.96
CA LEU A 7 0.32 21.59 -4.60
C LEU A 7 -0.01 22.17 -3.23
N THR A 8 -1.29 22.38 -3.03
CA THR A 8 -1.86 22.77 -1.74
C THR A 8 -2.70 21.64 -1.19
N ARG A 9 -3.07 21.74 0.06
CA ARG A 9 -3.94 20.75 0.71
C ARG A 9 -5.27 20.54 -0.01
N SER A 10 -5.81 21.60 -0.62
CA SER A 10 -7.08 21.54 -1.36
C SER A 10 -7.00 20.74 -2.68
N ASP A 11 -5.80 20.45 -3.15
CA ASP A 11 -5.59 19.68 -4.39
C ASP A 11 -5.72 18.17 -4.16
N GLY A 12 -5.61 17.71 -2.91
CA GLY A 12 -5.66 16.28 -2.55
C GLY A 12 -6.88 15.52 -3.09
N PRO A 13 -8.11 16.02 -2.95
CA PRO A 13 -9.30 15.34 -3.48
C PRO A 13 -9.26 15.08 -4.98
N ALA A 14 -8.80 16.07 -5.78
CA ALA A 14 -8.70 15.92 -7.23
C ALA A 14 -7.67 14.84 -7.62
N ILE A 15 -6.53 14.77 -6.90
CA ILE A 15 -5.52 13.75 -7.14
C ILE A 15 -6.08 12.37 -6.81
N VAL A 16 -6.84 12.24 -5.72
CA VAL A 16 -7.49 10.98 -5.34
C VAL A 16 -8.44 10.47 -6.42
N GLU A 17 -9.26 11.35 -6.99
CA GLU A 17 -10.18 10.99 -8.09
C GLU A 17 -9.42 10.49 -9.31
N GLU A 18 -8.34 11.16 -9.68
CA GLU A 18 -7.50 10.76 -10.81
C GLU A 18 -6.76 9.43 -10.55
N LEU A 19 -6.27 9.20 -9.33
CA LEU A 19 -5.67 7.91 -8.96
C LEU A 19 -6.69 6.78 -8.97
N ALA A 20 -7.88 7.01 -8.44
CA ALA A 20 -8.97 6.04 -8.48
C ALA A 20 -9.35 5.66 -9.93
N ALA A 21 -9.26 6.61 -10.87
CA ALA A 21 -9.53 6.36 -12.29
C ALA A 21 -8.47 5.50 -12.98
N LEU A 22 -7.25 5.40 -12.45
CA LEU A 22 -6.21 4.50 -12.97
C LEU A 22 -6.49 3.04 -12.62
N ARG A 23 -7.20 2.81 -11.52
CA ARG A 23 -7.45 1.44 -11.04
C ARG A 23 -8.46 0.70 -11.91
N ARG A 24 -8.21 -0.58 -12.04
CA ARG A 24 -9.14 -1.53 -12.66
C ARG A 24 -9.47 -2.59 -11.61
N PRO A 25 -10.70 -2.57 -11.03
CA PRO A 25 -11.09 -3.59 -10.06
C PRO A 25 -10.84 -4.99 -10.63
N ALA A 26 -10.10 -5.80 -9.90
CA ALA A 26 -9.73 -7.14 -10.30
C ALA A 26 -9.34 -7.96 -9.06
N ARG A 27 -8.99 -9.22 -9.29
CA ARG A 27 -8.30 -10.02 -8.30
C ARG A 27 -6.80 -9.85 -8.47
N TYR A 28 -6.13 -9.37 -7.43
CA TYR A 28 -4.69 -9.12 -7.44
C TYR A 28 -3.95 -10.00 -6.46
N VAL A 29 -2.75 -10.41 -6.85
CA VAL A 29 -1.75 -10.98 -5.94
C VAL A 29 -0.58 -10.00 -5.88
N LEU A 30 -0.33 -9.46 -4.70
CA LEU A 30 0.80 -8.58 -4.42
C LEU A 30 1.84 -9.33 -3.61
N GLU A 31 3.10 -9.20 -3.96
CA GLU A 31 4.21 -9.69 -3.14
C GLU A 31 5.18 -8.56 -2.88
N GLY A 32 5.81 -8.56 -1.70
CA GLY A 32 6.69 -7.47 -1.37
C GLY A 32 7.39 -7.61 -0.01
N ILE A 33 7.98 -6.50 0.39
CA ILE A 33 8.73 -6.36 1.64
C ILE A 33 8.18 -5.15 2.39
N HIS A 34 7.96 -5.31 3.68
CA HIS A 34 7.70 -4.21 4.60
C HIS A 34 8.84 -4.12 5.60
N GLN A 35 9.45 -2.95 5.70
CA GLN A 35 10.54 -2.64 6.60
C GLN A 35 10.04 -1.63 7.64
N GLU A 36 9.97 -2.04 8.91
CA GLU A 36 9.58 -1.18 10.03
C GLU A 36 10.78 -0.41 10.62
N SER A 37 11.99 -0.93 10.40
CA SER A 37 13.24 -0.29 10.83
C SER A 37 14.42 -0.91 10.08
N ARG A 38 15.64 -0.38 10.28
CA ARG A 38 16.85 -0.95 9.64
C ARG A 38 17.08 -2.44 9.92
N GLN A 39 16.56 -2.95 11.02
CA GLN A 39 16.77 -4.34 11.45
C GLN A 39 15.51 -5.20 11.41
N LYS A 40 14.34 -4.61 11.23
CA LYS A 40 13.07 -5.30 11.26
C LYS A 40 12.35 -5.16 9.93
N PHE A 41 12.33 -6.24 9.17
CA PHE A 41 11.61 -6.34 7.91
C PHE A 41 10.98 -7.72 7.78
N TRP A 42 9.96 -7.84 6.95
CA TRP A 42 9.28 -9.07 6.64
C TRP A 42 8.75 -9.07 5.21
N GLN A 43 8.80 -10.25 4.58
CA GLN A 43 8.20 -10.47 3.28
C GLN A 43 6.71 -10.79 3.45
N PHE A 44 5.92 -10.41 2.45
CA PHE A 44 4.50 -10.67 2.45
C PHE A 44 3.98 -11.04 1.06
N ARG A 45 2.81 -11.66 1.10
CA ARG A 45 1.93 -11.83 -0.03
C ARG A 45 0.52 -11.45 0.39
N VAL A 46 -0.14 -10.66 -0.46
CA VAL A 46 -1.56 -10.30 -0.30
C VAL A 46 -2.31 -10.83 -1.50
N ASP A 47 -3.41 -11.54 -1.26
CA ASP A 47 -4.42 -11.90 -2.26
C ASP A 47 -5.65 -11.02 -2.01
N ILE A 48 -6.07 -10.24 -2.99
CA ILE A 48 -7.18 -9.31 -2.90
C ILE A 48 -8.16 -9.64 -4.02
N ASP A 49 -9.41 -9.91 -3.67
CA ASP A 49 -10.51 -10.03 -4.62
C ASP A 49 -11.51 -8.90 -4.37
N GLU A 50 -11.48 -7.88 -5.22
CA GLU A 50 -12.34 -6.71 -5.06
C GLU A 50 -13.81 -7.02 -5.36
N ALA A 51 -14.08 -7.95 -6.26
CA ALA A 51 -15.45 -8.35 -6.59
C ALA A 51 -16.09 -9.14 -5.45
N ALA A 52 -15.35 -10.04 -4.83
CA ALA A 52 -15.78 -10.80 -3.66
C ALA A 52 -15.66 -9.99 -2.36
N GLN A 53 -15.05 -8.81 -2.38
CA GLN A 53 -14.73 -8.00 -1.22
C GLN A 53 -13.97 -8.80 -0.14
N THR A 54 -12.94 -9.51 -0.54
CA THR A 54 -12.09 -10.30 0.36
C THR A 54 -10.62 -9.98 0.17
N TRP A 55 -9.83 -10.18 1.21
CA TRP A 55 -8.39 -10.22 1.08
C TRP A 55 -7.75 -11.11 2.14
N THR A 56 -6.56 -11.63 1.82
CA THR A 56 -5.75 -12.41 2.75
C THR A 56 -4.29 -11.96 2.66
N LEU A 57 -3.73 -11.59 3.81
CA LEU A 57 -2.31 -11.26 3.99
C LEU A 57 -1.59 -12.43 4.64
N VAL A 58 -0.59 -12.96 3.97
CA VAL A 58 0.34 -13.95 4.50
C VAL A 58 1.70 -13.30 4.67
N ARG A 59 2.27 -13.38 5.87
CA ARG A 59 3.61 -12.90 6.20
C ARG A 59 4.59 -14.07 6.23
N GLN A 60 5.87 -13.78 6.04
CA GLN A 60 6.94 -14.79 6.19
C GLN A 60 6.88 -15.48 7.56
N ARG A 61 6.53 -14.75 8.59
CA ARG A 61 6.33 -15.25 9.96
C ARG A 61 5.00 -14.77 10.49
N GLY A 62 4.35 -15.61 11.30
CA GLY A 62 3.06 -15.29 11.89
C GLY A 62 1.89 -15.99 11.21
N LYS A 63 0.71 -15.77 11.74
CA LYS A 63 -0.54 -16.30 11.19
C LYS A 63 -1.08 -15.34 10.12
N PRO A 64 -1.85 -15.83 9.16
CA PRO A 64 -2.52 -14.96 8.18
C PRO A 64 -3.50 -13.98 8.85
N VAL A 65 -3.61 -12.79 8.24
CA VAL A 65 -4.67 -11.83 8.51
C VAL A 65 -5.62 -11.87 7.32
N SER A 66 -6.92 -11.83 7.52
CA SER A 66 -7.86 -11.85 6.41
C SER A 66 -9.09 -11.02 6.69
N TYR A 67 -9.71 -10.54 5.60
CA TYR A 67 -11.01 -9.91 5.62
C TYR A 67 -11.97 -10.68 4.72
N ARG A 68 -13.12 -11.04 5.23
CA ARG A 68 -14.21 -11.69 4.50
C ARG A 68 -15.54 -11.51 5.23
N ASP A 69 -16.62 -11.51 4.50
CA ASP A 69 -18.00 -11.44 5.04
C ASP A 69 -18.22 -10.24 5.99
N GLY A 70 -17.55 -9.09 5.71
CA GLY A 70 -17.67 -7.90 6.56
C GLY A 70 -16.78 -7.91 7.80
N VAL A 71 -15.97 -8.94 8.01
CA VAL A 71 -15.19 -9.14 9.23
C VAL A 71 -13.69 -9.20 8.95
N LEU A 72 -12.93 -8.40 9.69
CA LEU A 72 -11.47 -8.50 9.76
C LEU A 72 -11.07 -9.54 10.83
N HIS A 73 -10.28 -10.51 10.43
CA HIS A 73 -9.74 -11.56 11.27
C HIS A 73 -8.25 -11.35 11.49
N GLU A 74 -7.87 -10.86 12.65
CA GLU A 74 -6.49 -10.75 13.09
C GLU A 74 -6.16 -11.87 14.08
N PRO A 75 -4.94 -12.46 14.03
CA PRO A 75 -4.61 -13.65 14.82
C PRO A 75 -4.65 -13.48 16.33
N ASP A 76 -4.32 -12.28 16.79
CA ASP A 76 -4.13 -11.98 18.21
C ASP A 76 -5.23 -11.04 18.76
N ASP A 77 -6.05 -10.48 17.86
CA ASP A 77 -7.22 -9.65 18.18
C ASP A 77 -8.49 -10.43 17.83
N GLY A 78 -9.59 -10.09 18.46
CA GLY A 78 -10.89 -10.65 18.09
C GLY A 78 -11.32 -10.21 16.69
N PRO A 79 -12.40 -10.84 16.13
CA PRO A 79 -12.97 -10.40 14.88
C PRO A 79 -13.50 -8.96 15.01
N ASP A 80 -13.20 -8.10 14.02
CA ASP A 80 -13.67 -6.73 13.98
C ASP A 80 -14.57 -6.51 12.75
N GLU A 81 -15.79 -6.02 12.99
CA GLU A 81 -16.75 -5.70 11.94
C GLU A 81 -16.42 -4.33 11.35
N ILE A 82 -15.85 -4.30 10.17
CA ILE A 82 -15.49 -3.07 9.45
C ILE A 82 -15.84 -3.17 7.97
N SER A 83 -15.94 -2.03 7.28
CA SER A 83 -16.13 -2.04 5.83
C SER A 83 -14.87 -2.52 5.09
N PHE A 84 -15.08 -3.10 3.90
CA PHE A 84 -13.98 -3.54 3.03
C PHE A 84 -12.95 -2.43 2.77
N ALA A 85 -13.40 -1.24 2.39
CA ALA A 85 -12.52 -0.10 2.15
C ALA A 85 -11.70 0.28 3.40
N ARG A 86 -12.31 0.25 4.58
CA ARG A 86 -11.61 0.54 5.84
C ARG A 86 -10.60 -0.55 6.18
N SER A 87 -10.94 -1.82 5.99
CA SER A 87 -10.03 -2.94 6.22
C SER A 87 -8.79 -2.87 5.32
N MET A 88 -8.96 -2.50 4.05
CA MET A 88 -7.84 -2.32 3.12
C MET A 88 -6.96 -1.14 3.53
N ALA A 89 -7.57 0.00 3.91
CA ALA A 89 -6.82 1.20 4.29
C ALA A 89 -6.04 1.05 5.60
N SER A 90 -6.49 0.19 6.53
CA SER A 90 -5.86 0.00 7.85
C SER A 90 -4.56 -0.80 7.79
N SER A 91 -4.43 -1.75 6.86
CA SER A 91 -3.22 -2.57 6.75
C SER A 91 -2.08 -1.83 6.03
N PRO A 92 -0.85 -1.80 6.57
CA PRO A 92 0.28 -1.10 5.95
C PRO A 92 0.67 -1.63 4.58
N VAL A 93 0.33 -2.88 4.26
CA VAL A 93 0.68 -3.50 2.98
C VAL A 93 -0.53 -3.66 2.04
N VAL A 94 -1.73 -3.93 2.57
CA VAL A 94 -2.95 -4.05 1.75
C VAL A 94 -3.35 -2.70 1.16
N ARG A 95 -3.17 -1.59 1.89
CA ARG A 95 -3.43 -0.23 1.41
C ARG A 95 -2.64 0.16 0.16
N MET A 96 -1.54 -0.56 -0.15
CA MET A 96 -0.77 -0.34 -1.38
C MET A 96 -1.58 -0.63 -2.64
N ALA A 97 -2.57 -1.51 -2.57
CA ALA A 97 -3.49 -1.80 -3.68
C ALA A 97 -4.52 -0.68 -3.90
N VAL A 98 -4.75 0.16 -2.89
CA VAL A 98 -5.80 1.20 -2.89
C VAL A 98 -5.24 2.53 -2.39
N PRO A 99 -4.21 3.08 -3.05
CA PRO A 99 -3.53 4.27 -2.56
C PRO A 99 -4.45 5.47 -2.37
N GLU A 100 -5.55 5.54 -3.12
CA GLU A 100 -6.58 6.58 -3.01
C GLU A 100 -7.36 6.53 -1.69
N LEU A 101 -7.40 5.38 -1.00
CA LEU A 101 -8.05 5.22 0.31
C LEU A 101 -7.14 5.56 1.49
N MET A 102 -5.85 5.76 1.27
CA MET A 102 -4.92 6.14 2.33
C MET A 102 -5.32 7.48 2.97
N VAL A 103 -5.03 7.64 4.27
CA VAL A 103 -5.38 8.85 5.06
C VAL A 103 -4.41 10.02 4.78
N ARG A 104 -3.78 10.08 3.61
CA ARG A 104 -2.68 11.02 3.31
C ARG A 104 -3.06 12.19 2.42
N TRP A 105 -4.28 12.24 1.95
CA TRP A 105 -4.72 13.19 0.92
C TRP A 105 -5.29 14.48 1.49
N GLY A 106 -4.76 14.95 2.63
CA GLY A 106 -5.27 16.14 3.32
C GLY A 106 -6.54 15.87 4.14
N ARG A 107 -6.93 14.61 4.29
CA ARG A 107 -8.10 14.19 5.07
C ARG A 107 -7.74 14.10 6.54
N GLY A 108 -8.25 15.01 7.35
CA GLY A 108 -8.03 15.02 8.80
C GLY A 108 -7.00 16.07 9.28
N PRO A 109 -7.03 16.40 10.56
CA PRO A 109 -6.23 17.50 11.13
C PRO A 109 -4.72 17.19 11.21
N GLU A 110 -4.36 15.94 11.49
CA GLU A 110 -2.98 15.48 11.67
C GLU A 110 -2.52 14.58 10.52
N SER A 111 -2.99 14.84 9.30
CA SER A 111 -2.67 14.03 8.14
C SER A 111 -1.59 14.67 7.26
N PHE A 112 -0.99 13.84 6.44
CA PHE A 112 -0.21 14.28 5.30
C PHE A 112 -1.10 14.92 4.23
N HIS A 113 -0.53 15.80 3.42
CA HIS A 113 -1.14 16.29 2.19
C HIS A 113 -0.11 16.28 1.06
N PRO A 114 -0.52 16.09 -0.19
CA PRO A 114 0.40 16.10 -1.31
C PRO A 114 0.92 17.52 -1.53
N ILE A 115 2.21 17.64 -1.79
CA ILE A 115 2.88 18.91 -2.11
C ILE A 115 3.49 18.93 -3.50
N LEU A 116 3.72 17.74 -4.08
CA LEU A 116 4.32 17.61 -5.39
C LEU A 116 3.93 16.26 -6.00
N VAL A 117 3.58 16.26 -7.29
CA VAL A 117 3.38 15.07 -8.11
C VAL A 117 4.32 15.13 -9.30
N GLN A 118 5.05 14.05 -9.57
CA GLN A 118 6.03 13.98 -10.64
C GLN A 118 5.94 12.68 -11.42
N HIS A 119 6.19 12.75 -12.71
CA HIS A 119 6.51 11.54 -13.47
C HIS A 119 7.96 11.14 -13.21
N ILE A 120 8.18 9.86 -12.86
CA ILE A 120 9.51 9.27 -12.71
C ILE A 120 9.60 8.02 -13.59
N GLY A 121 10.43 8.09 -14.62
CA GLY A 121 10.47 7.01 -15.63
C GLY A 121 9.25 7.01 -16.54
N GLU A 122 8.93 5.85 -17.11
CA GLU A 122 7.94 5.72 -18.18
C GLU A 122 6.50 5.61 -17.69
N HIS A 123 6.29 4.96 -16.54
CA HIS A 123 4.94 4.62 -16.03
C HIS A 123 4.79 4.84 -14.53
N SER A 124 5.64 5.63 -13.92
CA SER A 124 5.59 5.81 -12.47
C SER A 124 5.29 7.25 -12.09
N ILE A 125 4.37 7.40 -11.17
CA ILE A 125 4.01 8.67 -10.53
C ILE A 125 4.63 8.68 -9.13
N LEU A 126 5.44 9.67 -8.84
CA LEU A 126 5.93 9.96 -7.49
C LEU A 126 5.07 11.06 -6.87
N VAL A 127 4.49 10.78 -5.73
CA VAL A 127 3.82 11.78 -4.91
C VAL A 127 4.63 12.03 -3.66
N THR A 128 4.99 13.28 -3.43
CA THR A 128 5.63 13.74 -2.19
C THR A 128 4.59 14.39 -1.30
N PHE A 129 4.58 13.98 -0.03
CA PHE A 129 3.67 14.48 0.98
C PHE A 129 4.42 15.23 2.06
N GLU A 130 3.74 16.18 2.68
CA GLU A 130 4.17 16.89 3.86
C GLU A 130 3.18 16.66 5.01
N HIS A 131 3.69 16.42 6.21
CA HIS A 131 2.86 16.28 7.40
C HIS A 131 2.44 17.67 7.91
N ARG A 132 1.14 17.85 8.15
CA ARG A 132 0.57 19.15 8.53
C ARG A 132 1.17 19.72 9.82
N GLY A 133 1.31 18.91 10.85
CA GLY A 133 1.81 19.34 12.16
C GLY A 133 3.34 19.44 12.23
N ASN A 134 4.06 18.84 11.25
CA ASN A 134 5.52 18.88 11.20
C ASN A 134 6.01 18.85 9.74
N PRO A 135 6.19 20.01 9.11
CA PRO A 135 6.62 20.11 7.70
C PRO A 135 7.98 19.47 7.40
N ALA A 136 8.81 19.22 8.41
CA ALA A 136 10.07 18.49 8.24
C ALA A 136 9.83 16.98 8.00
N THR A 137 8.65 16.47 8.35
CA THR A 137 8.27 15.07 8.12
C THR A 137 7.68 14.93 6.73
N ARG A 138 8.31 14.11 5.93
CA ARG A 138 7.91 13.81 4.54
C ARG A 138 7.55 12.35 4.40
N ALA A 139 6.65 12.08 3.46
CA ALA A 139 6.39 10.74 2.95
C ALA A 139 6.45 10.78 1.42
N THR A 140 6.79 9.64 0.82
CA THR A 140 6.78 9.49 -0.63
C THR A 140 6.03 8.24 -1.03
N LEU A 141 5.24 8.34 -2.10
CA LEU A 141 4.47 7.25 -2.66
C LEU A 141 4.79 7.13 -4.14
N VAL A 142 5.17 5.95 -4.59
CA VAL A 142 5.37 5.64 -6.01
C VAL A 142 4.21 4.77 -6.47
N ILE A 143 3.52 5.19 -7.51
CA ILE A 143 2.34 4.53 -8.08
C ILE A 143 2.63 4.17 -9.53
N ASP A 144 2.23 2.98 -9.96
CA ASP A 144 2.30 2.59 -11.37
C ASP A 144 1.02 3.04 -12.09
N GLU A 145 1.15 3.82 -13.15
CA GLU A 145 0.03 4.36 -13.92
C GLU A 145 -0.80 3.29 -14.63
N ARG A 146 -0.22 2.13 -14.90
CA ARG A 146 -0.87 1.05 -15.66
C ARG A 146 -1.99 0.36 -14.89
N ASP A 147 -1.89 0.34 -13.56
CA ASP A 147 -2.83 -0.36 -12.68
C ASP A 147 -3.26 0.44 -11.44
N GLY A 148 -2.68 1.62 -11.21
CA GLY A 148 -2.98 2.48 -10.07
C GLY A 148 -2.50 1.93 -8.72
N ILE A 149 -1.71 0.84 -8.71
CA ILE A 149 -1.22 0.21 -7.48
C ILE A 149 0.08 0.88 -7.05
N ALA A 150 0.20 1.16 -5.77
CA ALA A 150 1.43 1.71 -5.22
C ALA A 150 2.55 0.66 -5.21
N ARG A 151 3.73 1.05 -5.70
CA ARG A 151 4.94 0.20 -5.71
C ARG A 151 5.84 0.44 -4.52
N ARG A 152 5.84 1.65 -3.99
CA ARG A 152 6.61 1.99 -2.81
C ARG A 152 5.92 3.07 -1.99
N LEU A 153 5.97 2.92 -0.69
CA LEU A 153 5.61 3.94 0.29
C LEU A 153 6.74 4.04 1.30
N SER A 154 7.28 5.24 1.46
CA SER A 154 8.29 5.55 2.48
C SER A 154 7.75 6.61 3.42
N GLU A 155 7.71 6.32 4.74
CA GLU A 155 7.24 7.24 5.76
C GLU A 155 7.80 6.88 7.14
N TYR A 156 8.10 7.87 7.97
CA TYR A 156 8.56 7.70 9.37
C TYR A 156 9.71 6.69 9.56
N GLY A 157 10.53 6.45 8.52
CA GLY A 157 11.60 5.43 8.54
C GLY A 157 11.12 4.02 8.24
N GLU A 158 9.84 3.86 7.89
CA GLU A 158 9.27 2.62 7.36
C GLU A 158 9.22 2.66 5.83
N ASP A 159 9.43 1.51 5.22
CA ASP A 159 9.32 1.30 3.78
C ASP A 159 8.42 0.10 3.48
N THR A 160 7.44 0.29 2.61
CA THR A 160 6.69 -0.80 1.99
C THR A 160 7.02 -0.82 0.50
N ILE A 161 7.49 -1.96 0.00
CA ILE A 161 7.90 -2.14 -1.40
C ILE A 161 7.14 -3.33 -1.97
N ILE A 162 6.38 -3.10 -3.03
CA ILE A 162 5.75 -4.14 -3.83
C ILE A 162 6.74 -4.58 -4.92
N THR A 163 7.16 -5.82 -4.88
CA THR A 163 8.13 -6.40 -5.82
C THR A 163 7.45 -7.12 -6.98
N SER A 164 6.20 -7.54 -6.80
CA SER A 164 5.40 -8.22 -7.81
C SER A 164 3.93 -7.85 -7.69
N VAL A 165 3.29 -7.61 -8.82
CA VAL A 165 1.84 -7.46 -8.96
C VAL A 165 1.39 -8.38 -10.07
N ARG A 166 0.41 -9.22 -9.78
CA ARG A 166 -0.20 -10.12 -10.77
C ARG A 166 -1.72 -10.07 -10.65
N THR A 167 -2.39 -9.95 -11.75
CA THR A 167 -3.83 -10.23 -11.85
C THR A 167 -4.05 -11.73 -11.82
N ALA A 168 -5.04 -12.19 -11.09
CA ALA A 168 -5.45 -13.60 -11.01
C ALA A 168 -6.88 -13.76 -11.52
N GLU A 169 -7.18 -14.93 -12.11
CA GLU A 169 -8.55 -15.27 -12.44
C GLU A 169 -9.39 -15.49 -11.17
N PRO A 170 -10.71 -15.22 -11.23
CA PRO A 170 -11.57 -15.35 -10.05
C PRO A 170 -11.48 -16.72 -9.36
N ASP A 171 -11.44 -17.79 -10.14
CA ASP A 171 -11.43 -19.17 -9.64
C ASP A 171 -10.01 -19.78 -9.56
N GLU A 172 -8.99 -18.98 -9.76
CA GLU A 172 -7.61 -19.47 -9.73
C GLU A 172 -7.22 -19.92 -8.32
N VAL A 173 -6.81 -21.18 -8.22
CA VAL A 173 -6.22 -21.70 -6.98
C VAL A 173 -4.77 -21.23 -6.90
N LEU A 174 -4.53 -20.28 -5.98
CA LEU A 174 -3.20 -19.74 -5.81
C LEU A 174 -2.25 -20.73 -5.13
N PRO A 175 -1.02 -20.88 -5.63
CA PRO A 175 -0.01 -21.68 -4.96
C PRO A 175 0.29 -21.10 -3.57
N ARG A 176 0.73 -21.94 -2.66
CA ARG A 176 1.16 -21.50 -1.33
C ARG A 176 2.27 -20.44 -1.46
N ALA A 177 2.18 -19.37 -0.65
CA ALA A 177 3.21 -18.33 -0.62
C ALA A 177 4.59 -18.95 -0.29
N ARG A 178 5.60 -18.56 -1.05
CA ARG A 178 6.99 -18.96 -0.84
C ARG A 178 7.80 -17.72 -0.54
N PHE A 179 8.46 -17.70 0.59
CA PHE A 179 9.32 -16.61 1.01
C PHE A 179 10.78 -17.05 0.93
N VAL A 180 11.63 -16.15 0.48
CA VAL A 180 13.07 -16.38 0.39
C VAL A 180 13.71 -15.92 1.69
N GLU A 181 14.48 -16.80 2.34
CA GLU A 181 15.24 -16.37 3.51
C GLU A 181 16.29 -15.32 3.11
N PRO A 182 16.45 -14.24 3.90
CA PRO A 182 17.48 -13.26 3.64
C PRO A 182 18.85 -13.91 3.61
N THR A 183 19.57 -13.73 2.53
CA THR A 183 20.94 -14.18 2.43
C THR A 183 21.88 -13.25 3.21
N ASP A 184 23.00 -13.77 3.70
CA ASP A 184 23.93 -13.01 4.57
C ASP A 184 24.52 -11.73 3.95
N TRP A 185 24.45 -11.59 2.63
CA TRP A 185 24.86 -10.36 1.93
C TRP A 185 23.95 -9.14 2.20
N ILE A 186 22.72 -9.36 2.70
CA ILE A 186 21.80 -8.27 3.09
C ILE A 186 22.12 -7.78 4.52
N ARG A 187 22.87 -8.56 5.30
CA ARG A 187 23.29 -8.13 6.64
C ARG A 187 24.38 -7.08 6.52
N PRO A 188 24.21 -5.87 7.06
CA PRO A 188 25.32 -4.93 7.15
C PRO A 188 26.44 -5.61 7.93
N GLN A 189 27.60 -5.74 7.31
CA GLN A 189 28.83 -6.10 8.02
C GLN A 189 29.28 -4.82 8.75
N TYR A 190 29.03 -4.77 10.04
CA TYR A 190 29.60 -3.75 10.94
C TYR A 190 30.84 -4.33 11.62
#